data_2f5e783fd8cb08ecd35ba9d289896431
#
_entry.id   2f5e783fd8cb08ecd35ba9d289896431
#
_cell.length_a   1.000
_cell.length_b   1.000
_cell.length_c   1.000
_cell.angle_alpha   90.00
_cell.angle_beta   90.00
_cell.angle_gamma   90.00
#
_symmetry.space_group_name_H-M   'P 1'
#
loop_
_entity.id
_entity.type
_entity.pdbx_description
1 polymer ?
#
loop_
_entity_poly.entity_id
_entity_poly.type
_entity_poly.pdbx_seq_one_letter_code
_entity_poly.pdbx_strand_id
1 'polypeptide(L)'
;MSKAKELQEAGLRLFQEGLYDEAAQRFSEALEHYAEEGKEIEAAEMLNNLGIIRRKQERWEEAAEAVEEAKRIFARLGDKSREAQAWGNLGGIYASMGKRDKAMEAWQAAIGLFAEIGDEDKQGETMMSLGIALFKDGRRQEGLAAYQAGLQMVKHPTTMQQVTRVLMTIQAKLFSLGF
;
A
#
# COMPACT_ATOMS: atom_id res chain seq x y z
N MET A 1 -16.42 4.23 23.77
CA MET A 1 -15.88 3.89 22.41
C MET A 1 -17.07 3.36 21.63
N SER A 2 -17.23 3.69 20.34
CA SER A 2 -18.36 3.12 19.56
C SER A 2 -18.10 1.64 19.28
N LYS A 3 -19.19 0.88 19.08
CA LYS A 3 -19.11 -0.55 18.73
C LYS A 3 -18.29 -0.79 17.47
N ALA A 4 -18.45 0.06 16.45
CA ALA A 4 -17.68 0.02 15.22
C ALA A 4 -16.18 0.11 15.48
N LYS A 5 -15.75 1.04 16.34
CA LYS A 5 -14.34 1.23 16.68
C LYS A 5 -13.76 0.04 17.45
N GLU A 6 -14.51 -0.55 18.37
CA GLU A 6 -14.08 -1.76 19.09
C GLU A 6 -13.85 -2.93 18.11
N LEU A 7 -14.76 -3.10 17.15
CA LEU A 7 -14.66 -4.13 16.12
C LEU A 7 -13.47 -3.88 15.19
N GLN A 8 -13.25 -2.63 14.77
CA GLN A 8 -12.07 -2.25 13.98
C GLN A 8 -10.77 -2.58 14.70
N GLU A 9 -10.64 -2.20 15.97
CA GLU A 9 -9.45 -2.49 16.78
C GLU A 9 -9.24 -4.00 16.98
N ALA A 10 -10.33 -4.76 17.17
CA ALA A 10 -10.27 -6.22 17.23
C ALA A 10 -9.79 -6.82 15.90
N GLY A 11 -10.31 -6.33 14.77
CA GLY A 11 -9.90 -6.74 13.44
C GLY A 11 -8.42 -6.49 13.18
N LEU A 12 -7.91 -5.32 13.60
CA LEU A 12 -6.48 -4.99 13.47
C LEU A 12 -5.58 -5.93 14.28
N ARG A 13 -5.97 -6.27 15.51
CA ARG A 13 -5.22 -7.23 16.34
C ARG A 13 -5.18 -8.62 15.67
N LEU A 14 -6.34 -9.13 15.26
CA LEU A 14 -6.45 -10.43 14.57
C LEU A 14 -5.62 -10.46 13.27
N PHE A 15 -5.63 -9.37 12.52
CA PHE A 15 -4.79 -9.22 11.32
C PHE A 15 -3.30 -9.33 11.63
N GLN A 16 -2.83 -8.68 12.72
CA GLN A 16 -1.43 -8.75 13.16
C GLN A 16 -1.04 -10.16 13.62
N GLU A 17 -1.98 -10.91 14.19
CA GLU A 17 -1.82 -12.31 14.60
C GLU A 17 -1.89 -13.30 13.42
N GLY A 18 -2.24 -12.80 12.21
CA GLY A 18 -2.39 -13.63 11.00
C GLY A 18 -3.71 -14.39 10.92
N LEU A 19 -4.66 -14.09 11.80
CA LEU A 19 -5.99 -14.69 11.85
C LEU A 19 -6.91 -13.94 10.85
N TYR A 20 -6.68 -14.18 9.55
CA TYR A 20 -7.28 -13.38 8.47
C TYR A 20 -8.80 -13.55 8.35
N ASP A 21 -9.34 -14.73 8.60
CA ASP A 21 -10.78 -14.98 8.50
C ASP A 21 -11.54 -14.25 9.62
N GLU A 22 -11.03 -14.33 10.84
CA GLU A 22 -11.60 -13.64 12.00
C GLU A 22 -11.43 -12.12 11.88
N ALA A 23 -10.29 -11.65 11.36
CA ALA A 23 -10.08 -10.23 11.08
C ALA A 23 -11.07 -9.72 10.04
N ALA A 24 -11.29 -10.45 8.96
CA ALA A 24 -12.27 -10.10 7.94
C ALA A 24 -13.68 -9.99 8.51
N GLN A 25 -14.07 -10.93 9.38
CA GLN A 25 -15.38 -10.87 10.04
C GLN A 25 -15.52 -9.59 10.88
N ARG A 26 -14.51 -9.23 11.70
CA ARG A 26 -14.55 -8.01 12.52
C ARG A 26 -14.59 -6.74 11.68
N PHE A 27 -13.83 -6.68 10.59
CA PHE A 27 -13.90 -5.53 9.68
C PHE A 27 -15.24 -5.43 8.94
N SER A 28 -15.87 -6.56 8.60
CA SER A 28 -17.22 -6.55 7.99
C SER A 28 -18.26 -6.03 8.98
N GLU A 29 -18.23 -6.52 10.22
CA GLU A 29 -19.13 -6.01 11.29
C GLU A 29 -18.89 -4.51 11.55
N ALA A 30 -17.61 -4.06 11.57
CA ALA A 30 -17.29 -2.65 11.72
C ALA A 30 -17.78 -1.79 10.56
N LEU A 31 -17.65 -2.29 9.33
CA LEU A 31 -18.15 -1.64 8.11
C LEU A 31 -19.66 -1.37 8.20
N GLU A 32 -20.44 -2.38 8.59
CA GLU A 32 -21.90 -2.25 8.75
C GLU A 32 -22.24 -1.15 9.77
N HIS A 33 -21.61 -1.17 10.93
CA HIS A 33 -21.85 -0.16 11.96
C HIS A 33 -21.41 1.25 11.54
N TYR A 34 -20.25 1.39 10.85
CA TYR A 34 -19.85 2.69 10.33
C TYR A 34 -20.79 3.22 9.26
N ALA A 35 -21.32 2.33 8.40
CA ALA A 35 -22.30 2.71 7.39
C ALA A 35 -23.63 3.17 8.04
N GLU A 36 -24.12 2.46 9.07
CA GLU A 36 -25.29 2.86 9.85
C GLU A 36 -25.12 4.21 10.57
N GLU A 37 -23.87 4.49 11.06
CA GLU A 37 -23.51 5.75 11.70
C GLU A 37 -23.26 6.90 10.70
N GLY A 38 -23.33 6.64 9.39
CA GLY A 38 -23.04 7.62 8.33
C GLY A 38 -21.55 8.03 8.24
N LYS A 39 -20.65 7.23 8.79
CA LYS A 39 -19.20 7.46 8.82
C LYS A 39 -18.54 6.87 7.57
N GLU A 40 -18.71 7.58 6.45
CA GLU A 40 -18.29 7.07 5.14
C GLU A 40 -16.78 6.85 5.02
N ILE A 41 -15.95 7.68 5.67
CA ILE A 41 -14.48 7.53 5.63
C ILE A 41 -14.07 6.26 6.35
N GLU A 42 -14.57 6.04 7.56
CA GLU A 42 -14.26 4.87 8.37
C GLU A 42 -14.80 3.58 7.71
N ALA A 43 -15.97 3.65 7.11
CA ALA A 43 -16.53 2.54 6.32
C ALA A 43 -15.61 2.19 5.13
N ALA A 44 -15.13 3.19 4.40
CA ALA A 44 -14.19 2.98 3.31
C ALA A 44 -12.82 2.44 3.78
N GLU A 45 -12.36 2.82 4.99
CA GLU A 45 -11.18 2.20 5.60
C GLU A 45 -11.39 0.69 5.83
N MET A 46 -12.58 0.29 6.29
CA MET A 46 -12.88 -1.14 6.46
C MET A 46 -12.89 -1.89 5.14
N LEU A 47 -13.43 -1.30 4.07
CA LEU A 47 -13.35 -1.87 2.71
C LEU A 47 -11.90 -2.05 2.25
N ASN A 48 -11.05 -1.05 2.46
CA ASN A 48 -9.64 -1.12 2.13
C ASN A 48 -8.92 -2.23 2.93
N ASN A 49 -9.20 -2.37 4.22
CA ASN A 49 -8.63 -3.42 5.07
C ASN A 49 -9.10 -4.82 4.65
N LEU A 50 -10.39 -4.96 4.31
CA LEU A 50 -10.94 -6.20 3.75
C LEU A 50 -10.25 -6.57 2.44
N GLY A 51 -9.98 -5.59 1.58
CA GLY A 51 -9.22 -5.83 0.35
C GLY A 51 -7.80 -6.35 0.61
N ILE A 52 -7.10 -5.80 1.62
CA ILE A 52 -5.76 -6.28 2.02
C ILE A 52 -5.84 -7.73 2.52
N ILE A 53 -6.84 -8.06 3.33
CA ILE A 53 -7.05 -9.43 3.82
C ILE A 53 -7.34 -10.39 2.66
N ARG A 54 -8.28 -10.03 1.76
CA ARG A 54 -8.63 -10.85 0.60
C ARG A 54 -7.42 -11.12 -0.29
N ARG A 55 -6.54 -10.13 -0.44
CA ARG A 55 -5.26 -10.32 -1.12
C ARG A 55 -4.37 -11.36 -0.41
N LYS A 56 -4.33 -11.37 0.92
CA LYS A 56 -3.59 -12.38 1.70
C LYS A 56 -4.19 -13.78 1.57
N GLN A 57 -5.50 -13.87 1.34
CA GLN A 57 -6.24 -15.10 1.07
C GLN A 57 -6.21 -15.50 -0.41
N GLU A 58 -5.45 -14.80 -1.26
CA GLU A 58 -5.35 -15.00 -2.71
C GLU A 58 -6.67 -14.80 -3.48
N ARG A 59 -7.62 -14.09 -2.88
CA ARG A 59 -8.92 -13.71 -3.47
C ARG A 59 -8.79 -12.37 -4.19
N TRP A 60 -8.01 -12.39 -5.28
CA TRP A 60 -7.50 -11.18 -5.94
C TRP A 60 -8.60 -10.26 -6.48
N GLU A 61 -9.61 -10.81 -7.14
CA GLU A 61 -10.71 -10.05 -7.72
C GLU A 61 -11.50 -9.33 -6.64
N GLU A 62 -11.89 -10.04 -5.60
CA GLU A 62 -12.62 -9.46 -4.46
C GLU A 62 -11.78 -8.41 -3.71
N ALA A 63 -10.46 -8.63 -3.65
CA ALA A 63 -9.53 -7.66 -3.08
C ALA A 63 -9.53 -6.36 -3.90
N ALA A 64 -9.47 -6.48 -5.23
CA ALA A 64 -9.48 -5.33 -6.12
C ALA A 64 -10.81 -4.56 -6.02
N GLU A 65 -11.94 -5.26 -6.04
CA GLU A 65 -13.27 -4.65 -5.93
C GLU A 65 -13.43 -3.83 -4.64
N ALA A 66 -13.04 -4.40 -3.50
CA ALA A 66 -13.16 -3.72 -2.22
C ALA A 66 -12.28 -2.46 -2.14
N VAL A 67 -11.03 -2.54 -2.61
CA VAL A 67 -10.11 -1.38 -2.59
C VAL A 67 -10.51 -0.32 -3.64
N GLU A 68 -11.03 -0.73 -4.81
CA GLU A 68 -11.56 0.19 -5.81
C GLU A 68 -12.75 1.00 -5.27
N GLU A 69 -13.62 0.36 -4.49
CA GLU A 69 -14.73 1.05 -3.85
C GLU A 69 -14.24 2.03 -2.79
N ALA A 70 -13.35 1.59 -1.91
CA ALA A 70 -12.74 2.46 -0.90
C ALA A 70 -12.08 3.69 -1.54
N LYS A 71 -11.28 3.49 -2.60
CA LYS A 71 -10.62 4.55 -3.36
C LYS A 71 -11.63 5.56 -3.91
N ARG A 72 -12.74 5.09 -4.51
CA ARG A 72 -13.78 5.99 -5.04
C ARG A 72 -14.41 6.86 -3.95
N ILE A 73 -14.64 6.28 -2.76
CA ILE A 73 -15.18 7.03 -1.63
C ILE A 73 -14.17 8.08 -1.15
N PHE A 74 -12.90 7.71 -0.97
CA PHE A 74 -11.86 8.65 -0.54
C PHE A 74 -11.67 9.80 -1.54
N ALA A 75 -11.64 9.51 -2.85
CA ALA A 75 -11.57 10.52 -3.90
C ALA A 75 -12.77 11.47 -3.87
N ARG A 76 -13.99 10.94 -3.73
CA ARG A 76 -15.22 11.75 -3.63
C ARG A 76 -15.23 12.67 -2.41
N LEU A 77 -14.67 12.21 -1.30
CA LEU A 77 -14.59 12.98 -0.04
C LEU A 77 -13.34 13.88 0.04
N GLY A 78 -12.45 13.83 -0.96
CA GLY A 78 -11.23 14.64 -1.02
C GLY A 78 -10.13 14.19 -0.07
N ASP A 79 -10.20 12.96 0.46
CA ASP A 79 -9.16 12.40 1.33
C ASP A 79 -8.01 11.82 0.48
N LYS A 80 -7.15 12.72 0.00
CA LYS A 80 -6.01 12.37 -0.86
C LYS A 80 -5.04 11.38 -0.22
N SER A 81 -4.87 11.43 1.11
CA SER A 81 -3.96 10.52 1.81
C SER A 81 -4.46 9.08 1.75
N ARG A 82 -5.75 8.85 2.04
CA ARG A 82 -6.36 7.52 1.97
C ARG A 82 -6.56 7.06 0.54
N GLU A 83 -6.88 7.97 -0.38
CA GLU A 83 -6.93 7.68 -1.82
C GLU A 83 -5.59 7.16 -2.33
N ALA A 84 -4.48 7.83 -1.99
CA ALA A 84 -3.14 7.40 -2.36
C ALA A 84 -2.79 6.01 -1.79
N GLN A 85 -3.16 5.75 -0.53
CA GLN A 85 -2.97 4.42 0.07
C GLN A 85 -3.76 3.33 -0.66
N ALA A 86 -5.01 3.61 -1.03
CA ALA A 86 -5.84 2.67 -1.79
C ALA A 86 -5.24 2.40 -3.18
N TRP A 87 -4.74 3.41 -3.88
CA TRP A 87 -3.99 3.24 -5.12
C TRP A 87 -2.74 2.36 -4.94
N GLY A 88 -1.95 2.56 -3.89
CA GLY A 88 -0.79 1.73 -3.56
C GLY A 88 -1.17 0.26 -3.31
N ASN A 89 -2.28 0.01 -2.61
CA ASN A 89 -2.81 -1.31 -2.37
C ASN A 89 -3.29 -1.99 -3.67
N LEU A 90 -3.97 -1.25 -4.55
CA LEU A 90 -4.36 -1.73 -5.88
C LEU A 90 -3.14 -2.13 -6.71
N GLY A 91 -2.07 -1.35 -6.68
CA GLY A 91 -0.81 -1.71 -7.33
C GLY A 91 -0.31 -3.08 -6.89
N GLY A 92 -0.29 -3.32 -5.58
CA GLY A 92 0.09 -4.61 -5.02
C GLY A 92 -0.87 -5.76 -5.39
N ILE A 93 -2.17 -5.51 -5.44
CA ILE A 93 -3.19 -6.48 -5.84
C ILE A 93 -3.02 -6.83 -7.33
N TYR A 94 -2.96 -5.83 -8.21
CA TYR A 94 -2.78 -6.05 -9.65
C TYR A 94 -1.47 -6.75 -9.98
N ALA A 95 -0.39 -6.47 -9.24
CA ALA A 95 0.87 -7.21 -9.38
C ALA A 95 0.71 -8.68 -9.00
N SER A 96 -0.05 -8.99 -7.94
CA SER A 96 -0.37 -10.36 -7.54
C SER A 96 -1.21 -11.10 -8.59
N MET A 97 -2.08 -10.37 -9.30
CA MET A 97 -2.89 -10.87 -10.43
C MET A 97 -2.09 -11.03 -11.73
N GLY A 98 -0.83 -10.59 -11.78
CA GLY A 98 -0.04 -10.54 -13.01
C GLY A 98 -0.47 -9.42 -13.99
N LYS A 99 -1.34 -8.51 -13.58
CA LYS A 99 -1.83 -7.36 -14.37
C LYS A 99 -0.83 -6.19 -14.27
N ARG A 100 0.33 -6.36 -14.93
CA ARG A 100 1.51 -5.49 -14.76
C ARG A 100 1.25 -4.02 -15.07
N ASP A 101 0.60 -3.73 -16.19
CA ASP A 101 0.33 -2.35 -16.60
C ASP A 101 -0.57 -1.65 -15.59
N LYS A 102 -1.64 -2.31 -15.14
CA LYS A 102 -2.52 -1.78 -14.10
C LYS A 102 -1.80 -1.58 -12.76
N ALA A 103 -0.88 -2.47 -12.40
CA ALA A 103 -0.09 -2.33 -11.19
C ALA A 103 0.82 -1.10 -11.27
N MET A 104 1.50 -0.88 -12.40
CA MET A 104 2.35 0.29 -12.61
C MET A 104 1.55 1.59 -12.59
N GLU A 105 0.40 1.64 -13.29
CA GLU A 105 -0.51 2.80 -13.27
C GLU A 105 -0.96 3.14 -11.86
N ALA A 106 -1.36 2.13 -11.09
CA ALA A 106 -1.84 2.32 -9.73
C ALA A 106 -0.74 2.87 -8.80
N TRP A 107 0.48 2.33 -8.86
CA TRP A 107 1.59 2.87 -8.06
C TRP A 107 2.00 4.27 -8.51
N GLN A 108 1.98 4.57 -9.81
CA GLN A 108 2.26 5.94 -10.30
C GLN A 108 1.23 6.94 -9.80
N ALA A 109 -0.06 6.58 -9.79
CA ALA A 109 -1.12 7.41 -9.21
C ALA A 109 -0.89 7.66 -7.71
N ALA A 110 -0.56 6.61 -6.95
CA ALA A 110 -0.24 6.74 -5.53
C ALA A 110 0.96 7.66 -5.28
N ILE A 111 2.06 7.49 -6.04
CA ILE A 111 3.27 8.31 -5.96
C ILE A 111 2.93 9.79 -6.22
N GLY A 112 2.11 10.07 -7.24
CA GLY A 112 1.67 11.43 -7.56
C GLY A 112 0.88 12.08 -6.44
N LEU A 113 -0.09 11.35 -5.88
CA LEU A 113 -0.90 11.85 -4.76
C LEU A 113 -0.08 12.05 -3.48
N PHE A 114 0.84 11.14 -3.14
CA PHE A 114 1.73 11.32 -1.99
C PHE A 114 2.67 12.52 -2.18
N ALA A 115 3.16 12.76 -3.40
CA ALA A 115 3.95 13.94 -3.71
C ALA A 115 3.12 15.23 -3.52
N GLU A 116 1.86 15.23 -3.98
CA GLU A 116 0.96 16.38 -3.88
C GLU A 116 0.66 16.77 -2.42
N ILE A 117 0.54 15.77 -1.52
CA ILE A 117 0.30 16.04 -0.09
C ILE A 117 1.59 16.15 0.74
N GLY A 118 2.77 15.97 0.13
CA GLY A 118 4.06 16.07 0.80
C GLY A 118 4.40 14.90 1.72
N ASP A 119 3.77 13.73 1.54
CA ASP A 119 4.08 12.52 2.31
C ASP A 119 5.26 11.76 1.65
N GLU A 120 6.47 12.28 1.88
CA GLU A 120 7.71 11.76 1.29
C GLU A 120 7.99 10.30 1.70
N ASP A 121 7.66 9.90 2.93
CA ASP A 121 7.87 8.54 3.41
C ASP A 121 7.04 7.53 2.61
N LYS A 122 5.72 7.77 2.48
CA LYS A 122 4.83 6.90 1.72
C LYS A 122 5.10 6.96 0.21
N GLN A 123 5.46 8.13 -0.31
CA GLN A 123 5.91 8.27 -1.69
C GLN A 123 7.12 7.36 -1.94
N GLY A 124 8.14 7.42 -1.09
CA GLY A 124 9.34 6.60 -1.18
C GLY A 124 9.05 5.10 -1.08
N GLU A 125 8.20 4.68 -0.13
CA GLU A 125 7.79 3.28 0.01
C GLU A 125 7.06 2.77 -1.23
N THR A 126 6.20 3.61 -1.83
CA THR A 126 5.48 3.24 -3.06
C THR A 126 6.43 3.16 -4.25
N MET A 127 7.41 4.07 -4.36
CA MET A 127 8.46 4.00 -5.38
C MET A 127 9.32 2.74 -5.26
N MET A 128 9.63 2.30 -4.03
CA MET A 128 10.34 1.03 -3.82
C MET A 128 9.51 -0.16 -4.28
N SER A 129 8.20 -0.15 -4.03
CA SER A 129 7.28 -1.20 -4.47
C SER A 129 7.21 -1.28 -6.00
N LEU A 130 7.09 -0.14 -6.68
CA LEU A 130 7.17 -0.02 -8.14
C LEU A 130 8.53 -0.52 -8.66
N GLY A 131 9.62 -0.14 -8.00
CA GLY A 131 10.97 -0.57 -8.36
C GLY A 131 11.14 -2.10 -8.32
N ILE A 132 10.62 -2.75 -7.28
CA ILE A 132 10.62 -4.22 -7.17
C ILE A 132 9.81 -4.84 -8.32
N ALA A 133 8.65 -4.29 -8.65
CA ALA A 133 7.81 -4.79 -9.72
C ALA A 133 8.50 -4.67 -11.10
N LEU A 134 9.09 -3.52 -11.40
CA LEU A 134 9.87 -3.28 -12.61
C LEU A 134 11.06 -4.25 -12.72
N PHE A 135 11.77 -4.48 -11.62
CA PHE A 135 12.89 -5.41 -11.59
C PHE A 135 12.45 -6.84 -11.93
N LYS A 136 11.33 -7.29 -11.35
CA LYS A 136 10.72 -8.61 -11.65
C LYS A 136 10.22 -8.71 -13.09
N ASP A 137 9.81 -7.61 -13.69
CA ASP A 137 9.37 -7.52 -15.10
C ASP A 137 10.54 -7.48 -16.11
N GLY A 138 11.79 -7.58 -15.63
CA GLY A 138 13.00 -7.54 -16.47
C GLY A 138 13.52 -6.14 -16.76
N ARG A 139 12.83 -5.07 -16.37
CA ARG A 139 13.25 -3.66 -16.47
C ARG A 139 14.20 -3.31 -15.31
N ARG A 140 15.31 -4.05 -15.24
CA ARG A 140 16.18 -4.07 -14.05
C ARG A 140 16.77 -2.71 -13.70
N GLN A 141 17.25 -1.96 -14.70
CA GLN A 141 17.86 -0.64 -14.45
C GLN A 141 16.84 0.37 -13.94
N GLU A 142 15.67 0.41 -14.54
CA GLU A 142 14.57 1.28 -14.13
C GLU A 142 14.07 0.89 -12.73
N GLY A 143 13.91 -0.40 -12.48
CA GLY A 143 13.52 -0.91 -11.17
C GLY A 143 14.51 -0.55 -10.07
N LEU A 144 15.80 -0.68 -10.34
CA LEU A 144 16.85 -0.29 -9.40
C LEU A 144 16.84 1.22 -9.14
N ALA A 145 16.72 2.03 -10.20
CA ALA A 145 16.66 3.49 -10.07
C ALA A 145 15.45 3.95 -9.24
N ALA A 146 14.26 3.39 -9.52
CA ALA A 146 13.04 3.71 -8.78
C ALA A 146 13.16 3.29 -7.30
N TYR A 147 13.72 2.11 -7.04
CA TYR A 147 13.94 1.62 -5.67
C TYR A 147 14.93 2.52 -4.91
N GLN A 148 16.05 2.91 -5.53
CA GLN A 148 17.05 3.78 -4.92
C GLN A 148 16.48 5.17 -4.62
N ALA A 149 15.76 5.75 -5.57
CA ALA A 149 15.11 7.05 -5.38
C ALA A 149 14.11 7.01 -4.21
N GLY A 150 13.25 5.99 -4.17
CA GLY A 150 12.30 5.80 -3.08
C GLY A 150 13.00 5.62 -1.72
N LEU A 151 14.05 4.81 -1.67
CA LEU A 151 14.82 4.58 -0.45
C LEU A 151 15.46 5.86 0.11
N GLN A 152 15.85 6.80 -0.75
CA GLN A 152 16.42 8.10 -0.33
C GLN A 152 15.37 9.03 0.30
N MET A 153 14.12 8.91 -0.10
CA MET A 153 13.02 9.76 0.39
C MET A 153 12.55 9.38 1.80
N VAL A 154 12.66 8.09 2.17
CA VAL A 154 12.19 7.61 3.49
C VAL A 154 13.02 8.21 4.62
N LYS A 155 12.39 9.01 5.50
CA LYS A 155 13.04 9.69 6.63
C LYS A 155 13.28 8.74 7.81
N HIS A 156 12.35 7.79 8.01
CA HIS A 156 12.39 6.81 9.09
C HIS A 156 12.55 5.38 8.55
N PRO A 157 13.72 5.06 7.93
CA PRO A 157 13.91 3.77 7.30
C PRO A 157 13.98 2.65 8.35
N THR A 158 13.39 1.50 8.03
CA THR A 158 13.56 0.27 8.80
C THR A 158 15.03 -0.16 8.81
N THR A 159 15.40 -1.03 9.75
CA THR A 159 16.78 -1.57 9.83
C THR A 159 17.24 -2.17 8.49
N MET A 160 16.36 -2.92 7.82
CA MET A 160 16.67 -3.51 6.51
C MET A 160 16.89 -2.44 5.43
N GLN A 161 16.06 -1.41 5.40
CA GLN A 161 16.22 -0.28 4.48
C GLN A 161 17.50 0.49 4.74
N GLN A 162 17.91 0.67 6.01
CA GLN A 162 19.20 1.28 6.36
C GLN A 162 20.38 0.46 5.84
N VAL A 163 20.38 -0.85 6.06
CA VAL A 163 21.41 -1.77 5.54
C VAL A 163 21.47 -1.70 4.02
N THR A 164 20.33 -1.74 3.34
CA THR A 164 20.25 -1.64 1.88
C THR A 164 20.81 -0.32 1.38
N ARG A 165 20.50 0.81 2.03
CA ARG A 165 21.02 2.14 1.70
C ARG A 165 22.56 2.19 1.80
N VAL A 166 23.11 1.62 2.88
CA VAL A 166 24.57 1.56 3.07
C VAL A 166 25.23 0.70 2.00
N LEU A 167 24.71 -0.49 1.72
CA LEU A 167 25.26 -1.39 0.69
C LEU A 167 25.24 -0.76 -0.70
N MET A 168 24.15 -0.10 -1.09
CA MET A 168 24.06 0.61 -2.36
C MET A 168 25.04 1.78 -2.45
N THR A 169 25.26 2.50 -1.34
CA THR A 169 26.25 3.59 -1.28
C THR A 169 27.68 3.07 -1.47
N ILE A 170 28.00 1.95 -0.83
CA ILE A 170 29.33 1.29 -0.97
C ILE A 170 29.51 0.82 -2.42
N GLN A 171 28.50 0.17 -3.00
CA GLN A 171 28.56 -0.30 -4.39
C GLN A 171 28.76 0.86 -5.37
N ALA A 172 28.03 1.96 -5.21
CA ALA A 172 28.20 3.15 -6.06
C ALA A 172 29.63 3.73 -5.96
N LYS A 173 30.20 3.76 -4.75
CA LYS A 173 31.61 4.22 -4.54
C LYS A 173 32.63 3.28 -5.21
N LEU A 174 32.44 1.96 -5.11
CA LEU A 174 33.32 0.99 -5.76
C LEU A 174 33.29 1.15 -7.28
N PHE A 175 32.11 1.29 -7.88
CA PHE A 175 32.00 1.57 -9.32
C PHE A 175 32.64 2.90 -9.74
N SER A 176 32.58 3.93 -8.89
CA SER A 176 33.23 5.22 -9.17
C SER A 176 34.74 5.17 -9.08
N LEU A 177 35.29 4.16 -8.40
CA LEU A 177 36.73 3.93 -8.26
C LEU A 177 37.32 2.96 -9.30
N GLY A 178 36.48 2.45 -10.23
CA GLY A 178 36.94 1.61 -11.34
C GLY A 178 37.18 0.14 -11.00
N PHE A 179 36.54 -0.35 -9.92
CA PHE A 179 36.48 -1.78 -9.57
C PHE A 179 35.17 -2.42 -10.01
#